data_77cc93f36664f95d04c13c80cc4c875b
#
_entry.id   77cc93f36664f95d04c13c80cc4c875b
#
_cell.length_a   1.000
_cell.length_b   1.000
_cell.length_c   1.000
_cell.angle_alpha   90.00
_cell.angle_beta   90.00
_cell.angle_gamma   90.00
#
_symmetry.space_group_name_H-M   'P 1'
#
loop_
_entity.id
_entity.type
_entity.pdbx_description
1 polymer ?
#
loop_
_entity_poly.entity_id
_entity_poly.type
_entity_poly.pdbx_seq_one_letter_code
_entity_poly.pdbx_strand_id
1 'polypeptide(L)'
;MKYLISFLFLALTFSMKSEAKVTLPSILGDNMVLQQQAEVKLWGKARPNATVTVKTSWNGQTYKFSSDGKGGWSLTVSTPVAGGPYKIIFNDGELLTLQNVLIGEVWF
;
A
#
# COMPACT_ATOMS: atom_id res chain seq x y z
N MET A 1 -11.68 21.29 -39.83
CA MET A 1 -12.80 20.89 -38.98
C MET A 1 -12.64 19.48 -38.48
N LYS A 2 -12.43 18.53 -39.33
CA LYS A 2 -12.24 17.15 -38.92
C LYS A 2 -11.06 16.98 -37.99
N TYR A 3 -10.01 17.74 -38.17
CA TYR A 3 -8.79 17.64 -37.40
C TYR A 3 -8.97 18.16 -35.99
N LEU A 4 -9.80 19.16 -35.81
CA LEU A 4 -10.10 19.71 -34.49
C LEU A 4 -10.77 18.68 -33.59
N ILE A 5 -11.68 17.91 -34.16
CA ILE A 5 -12.38 16.88 -33.40
C ILE A 5 -11.43 15.78 -32.94
N SER A 6 -10.48 15.41 -33.78
CA SER A 6 -9.48 14.40 -33.42
C SER A 6 -8.61 14.86 -32.27
N PHE A 7 -8.24 16.12 -32.25
CA PHE A 7 -7.42 16.65 -31.16
C PHE A 7 -8.17 16.68 -29.85
N LEU A 8 -9.42 17.05 -29.87
CA LEU A 8 -10.24 17.04 -28.68
C LEU A 8 -10.37 15.63 -28.08
N PHE A 9 -10.54 14.66 -28.93
CA PHE A 9 -10.67 13.28 -28.53
C PHE A 9 -9.41 12.79 -27.83
N LEU A 10 -8.26 13.17 -28.36
CA LEU A 10 -6.99 12.78 -27.78
C LEU A 10 -6.79 13.39 -26.39
N ALA A 11 -7.17 14.64 -26.22
CA ALA A 11 -7.08 15.32 -24.94
C ALA A 11 -7.92 14.63 -23.88
N LEU A 12 -9.12 14.20 -24.24
CA LEU A 12 -9.98 13.47 -23.32
C LEU A 12 -9.39 12.16 -22.89
N THR A 13 -8.73 11.47 -23.80
CA THR A 13 -8.07 10.20 -23.46
C THR A 13 -6.99 10.40 -22.40
N PHE A 14 -6.27 11.49 -22.47
CA PHE A 14 -5.24 11.80 -21.49
C PHE A 14 -5.82 12.06 -20.11
N SER A 15 -6.95 12.73 -20.03
CA SER A 15 -7.56 13.07 -18.75
C SER A 15 -8.13 11.85 -18.04
N MET A 16 -8.21 10.71 -18.71
CA MET A 16 -8.74 9.47 -18.14
C MET A 16 -7.71 8.68 -17.37
N LYS A 17 -6.53 9.20 -17.18
CA LYS A 17 -5.51 8.53 -16.39
C LYS A 17 -6.00 8.38 -14.95
N SER A 18 -6.17 7.15 -14.53
CA SER A 18 -6.64 6.86 -13.19
C SER A 18 -5.49 6.82 -12.21
N GLU A 19 -5.79 7.17 -10.96
CA GLU A 19 -4.88 7.01 -9.86
C GLU A 19 -4.88 5.56 -9.42
N ALA A 20 -3.70 4.97 -9.30
CA ALA A 20 -3.55 3.58 -8.92
C ALA A 20 -2.62 3.52 -7.72
N LYS A 21 -3.12 3.97 -6.55
CA LYS A 21 -2.30 4.04 -5.35
C LYS A 21 -2.91 3.28 -4.21
N VAL A 22 -2.03 2.60 -3.47
CA VAL A 22 -2.38 2.07 -2.17
C VAL A 22 -2.52 3.23 -1.19
N THR A 23 -3.63 3.26 -0.46
CA THR A 23 -3.83 4.23 0.61
C THR A 23 -4.08 3.50 1.92
N LEU A 24 -3.68 4.10 3.01
CA LEU A 24 -3.74 3.51 4.34
C LEU A 24 -4.57 4.39 5.26
N PRO A 25 -5.23 3.78 6.27
CA PRO A 25 -5.88 4.60 7.30
C PRO A 25 -4.84 5.39 8.09
N SER A 26 -5.28 6.44 8.78
CA SER A 26 -4.36 7.36 9.43
C SER A 26 -3.51 6.74 10.53
N ILE A 27 -3.92 5.61 11.10
CA ILE A 27 -3.13 4.94 12.14
C ILE A 27 -2.01 4.09 11.57
N LEU A 28 -2.01 3.85 10.26
CA LEU A 28 -0.94 3.13 9.59
C LEU A 28 -0.14 4.12 8.75
N GLY A 29 1.12 4.24 9.02
CA GLY A 29 1.94 5.17 8.27
C GLY A 29 3.35 5.25 8.80
N ASP A 30 4.07 6.27 8.37
CA ASP A 30 5.43 6.51 8.83
C ASP A 30 5.45 6.70 10.34
N ASN A 31 6.50 6.22 10.97
CA ASN A 31 6.73 6.36 12.41
C ASN A 31 5.73 5.56 13.28
N MET A 32 4.98 4.65 12.69
CA MET A 32 4.06 3.82 13.48
C MET A 32 4.81 2.77 14.29
N VAL A 33 4.13 2.25 15.31
CA VAL A 33 4.66 1.17 16.14
C VAL A 33 3.74 -0.03 15.99
N LEU A 34 4.31 -1.19 15.71
CA LEU A 34 3.57 -2.44 15.61
C LEU A 34 3.94 -3.35 16.79
N GLN A 35 2.96 -4.14 17.22
CA GLN A 35 3.17 -5.10 18.32
C GLN A 35 4.23 -6.13 17.93
N GLN A 36 5.16 -6.42 18.83
CA GLN A 36 6.21 -7.39 18.59
C GLN A 36 5.69 -8.83 18.68
N GLN A 37 6.37 -9.75 18.02
CA GLN A 37 6.12 -11.18 18.07
C GLN A 37 4.63 -11.52 17.92
N ALA A 38 4.01 -10.93 16.92
CA ALA A 38 2.56 -11.02 16.73
C ALA A 38 2.22 -11.10 15.26
N GLU A 39 0.99 -11.51 15.01
CA GLU A 39 0.38 -11.41 13.69
C GLU A 39 -0.38 -10.09 13.66
N VAL A 40 0.08 -9.16 12.86
CA VAL A 40 -0.47 -7.80 12.81
C VAL A 40 -1.23 -7.60 11.52
N LYS A 41 -2.44 -7.08 11.63
CA LYS A 41 -3.28 -6.79 10.47
C LYS A 41 -3.02 -5.40 9.95
N LEU A 42 -2.74 -5.33 8.65
CA LEU A 42 -2.67 -4.08 7.90
C LEU A 42 -3.86 -4.04 6.96
N TRP A 43 -4.41 -2.85 6.72
CA TRP A 43 -5.57 -2.72 5.83
C TRP A 43 -5.57 -1.35 5.18
N GLY A 44 -6.37 -1.21 4.12
CA GLY A 44 -6.49 0.05 3.42
C GLY A 44 -7.26 -0.09 2.13
N LYS A 45 -6.95 0.78 1.20
CA LYS A 45 -7.58 0.82 -0.10
C LYS A 45 -6.52 0.75 -1.19
N ALA A 46 -6.93 0.26 -2.34
CA ALA A 46 -6.11 0.22 -3.54
C ALA A 46 -7.04 0.32 -4.73
N ARG A 47 -6.48 0.27 -5.92
CA ARG A 47 -7.29 0.14 -7.12
C ARG A 47 -8.10 -1.16 -7.03
N PRO A 48 -9.36 -1.17 -7.49
CA PRO A 48 -10.19 -2.39 -7.42
C PRO A 48 -9.54 -3.57 -8.15
N ASN A 49 -9.66 -4.75 -7.56
CA ASN A 49 -9.16 -6.00 -8.14
C ASN A 49 -7.69 -5.94 -8.53
N ALA A 50 -6.89 -5.20 -7.78
CA ALA A 50 -5.47 -5.05 -8.05
C ALA A 50 -4.67 -6.06 -7.23
N THR A 51 -3.57 -6.52 -7.81
CA THR A 51 -2.60 -7.34 -7.09
C THR A 51 -1.54 -6.42 -6.51
N VAL A 52 -1.28 -6.55 -5.23
CA VAL A 52 -0.31 -5.74 -4.51
C VAL A 52 0.69 -6.65 -3.81
N THR A 53 1.96 -6.31 -3.91
CA THR A 53 2.99 -6.99 -3.14
C THR A 53 3.46 -6.10 -2.00
N VAL A 54 3.80 -6.72 -0.87
CA VAL A 54 4.26 -6.02 0.33
C VAL A 54 5.53 -6.68 0.81
N LYS A 55 6.57 -5.90 1.00
CA LYS A 55 7.84 -6.40 1.51
C LYS A 55 8.13 -5.76 2.85
N THR A 56 8.42 -6.60 3.84
CA THR A 56 8.80 -6.14 5.17
C THR A 56 10.30 -6.28 5.34
N SER A 57 10.97 -5.21 5.78
CA SER A 57 12.43 -5.20 5.82
C SER A 57 13.03 -6.00 6.98
N TRP A 58 12.24 -6.33 7.99
CA TRP A 58 12.77 -7.07 9.13
C TRP A 58 13.07 -8.54 8.83
N ASN A 59 12.43 -9.11 7.81
CA ASN A 59 12.68 -10.50 7.43
C ASN A 59 12.86 -10.69 5.93
N GLY A 60 12.71 -9.62 5.14
CA GLY A 60 12.82 -9.70 3.68
C GLY A 60 11.72 -10.48 3.00
N GLN A 61 10.66 -10.81 3.72
CA GLN A 61 9.55 -11.57 3.15
C GLN A 61 8.68 -10.70 2.25
N THR A 62 8.15 -11.32 1.21
CA THR A 62 7.22 -10.68 0.30
C THR A 62 5.86 -11.33 0.48
N TYR A 63 4.86 -10.52 0.76
CA TYR A 63 3.46 -10.93 0.85
C TYR A 63 2.73 -10.45 -0.39
N LYS A 64 1.67 -11.14 -0.73
CA LYS A 64 0.88 -10.80 -1.91
C LYS A 64 -0.60 -10.85 -1.55
N PHE A 65 -1.33 -9.84 -1.99
CA PHE A 65 -2.78 -9.82 -1.79
C PHE A 65 -3.47 -9.18 -2.98
N SER A 66 -4.78 -9.35 -3.05
CA SER A 66 -5.61 -8.70 -4.05
C SER A 66 -6.65 -7.86 -3.34
N SER A 67 -6.89 -6.65 -3.85
CA SER A 67 -7.99 -5.84 -3.37
C SER A 67 -9.31 -6.37 -3.92
N ASP A 68 -10.41 -6.05 -3.23
CA ASP A 68 -11.74 -6.46 -3.67
C ASP A 68 -12.27 -5.54 -4.76
N GLY A 69 -13.55 -5.74 -5.15
CA GLY A 69 -14.18 -4.95 -6.19
C GLY A 69 -14.37 -3.47 -5.83
N LYS A 70 -14.20 -3.11 -4.56
CA LYS A 70 -14.28 -1.72 -4.09
C LYS A 70 -12.92 -1.17 -3.72
N GLY A 71 -11.87 -1.94 -3.92
CA GLY A 71 -10.51 -1.53 -3.60
C GLY A 71 -10.08 -1.81 -2.19
N GLY A 72 -10.91 -2.42 -1.36
CA GLY A 72 -10.54 -2.75 0.02
C GLY A 72 -9.59 -3.94 0.08
N TRP A 73 -8.67 -3.91 1.03
CA TRP A 73 -7.74 -5.00 1.25
C TRP A 73 -7.35 -5.11 2.70
N SER A 74 -6.91 -6.29 3.09
CA SER A 74 -6.29 -6.52 4.38
C SER A 74 -5.22 -7.59 4.24
N LEU A 75 -4.21 -7.50 5.08
CA LEU A 75 -3.06 -8.39 5.07
C LEU A 75 -2.57 -8.57 6.49
N THR A 76 -2.20 -9.80 6.84
CA THR A 76 -1.59 -10.09 8.13
C THR A 76 -0.11 -10.33 7.93
N VAL A 77 0.71 -9.63 8.70
CA VAL A 77 2.16 -9.78 8.66
C VAL A 77 2.67 -10.21 10.02
N SER A 78 3.72 -11.04 10.03
CA SER A 78 4.36 -11.47 11.26
C SER A 78 5.42 -10.47 11.65
N THR A 79 5.45 -10.08 12.93
CA THR A 79 6.44 -9.15 13.43
C THR A 79 7.51 -9.86 14.25
N PRO A 80 8.74 -9.32 14.24
CA PRO A 80 9.85 -9.89 15.02
C PRO A 80 9.83 -9.39 16.46
N VAL A 81 10.90 -9.67 17.19
CA VAL A 81 11.14 -9.03 18.49
C VAL A 81 11.31 -7.53 18.30
N ALA A 82 11.13 -6.79 19.40
CA ALA A 82 11.24 -5.34 19.39
C ALA A 82 12.52 -4.86 18.71
N GLY A 83 12.41 -3.80 17.94
CA GLY A 83 13.53 -3.23 17.20
C GLY A 83 13.07 -2.27 16.14
N GLY A 84 13.97 -1.95 15.26
CA GLY A 84 13.74 -1.02 14.15
C GLY A 84 14.80 0.08 14.14
N PRO A 85 14.67 1.09 13.29
CA PRO A 85 13.52 1.30 12.38
C PRO A 85 13.53 0.38 11.16
N TYR A 86 12.35 0.03 10.74
CA TYR A 86 12.14 -0.83 9.57
C TYR A 86 11.33 -0.11 8.51
N LYS A 87 11.22 -0.75 7.36
CA LYS A 87 10.42 -0.26 6.24
C LYS A 87 9.41 -1.30 5.81
N ILE A 88 8.26 -0.84 5.33
CA ILE A 88 7.28 -1.68 4.66
C ILE A 88 7.03 -1.07 3.30
N ILE A 89 7.21 -1.86 2.25
CA ILE A 89 7.13 -1.38 0.87
C ILE A 89 5.94 -2.05 0.19
N PHE A 90 4.99 -1.23 -0.24
CA PHE A 90 3.83 -1.66 -1.02
C PHE A 90 4.10 -1.39 -2.49
N ASN A 91 3.73 -2.33 -3.35
CA ASN A 91 3.92 -2.17 -4.78
C ASN A 91 2.69 -2.67 -5.53
N ASP A 92 1.95 -1.77 -6.14
CA ASP A 92 0.84 -2.07 -7.03
C ASP A 92 1.13 -1.62 -8.46
N GLY A 93 2.41 -1.40 -8.77
CA GLY A 93 2.88 -0.73 -9.97
C GLY A 93 3.53 0.59 -9.61
N GLU A 94 3.15 1.17 -8.48
CA GLU A 94 3.82 2.31 -7.86
C GLU A 94 4.24 1.90 -6.47
N LEU A 95 5.36 2.43 -6.03
CA LEU A 95 5.89 2.11 -4.71
C LEU A 95 5.36 3.08 -3.66
N LEU A 96 4.89 2.52 -2.55
CA LEU A 96 4.57 3.26 -1.34
C LEU A 96 5.44 2.68 -0.23
N THR A 97 6.34 3.47 0.32
CA THR A 97 7.25 3.01 1.36
C THR A 97 6.90 3.68 2.68
N LEU A 98 6.62 2.86 3.69
CA LEU A 98 6.46 3.35 5.05
C LEU A 98 7.82 3.33 5.72
N GLN A 99 8.20 4.49 6.26
CA GLN A 99 9.52 4.70 6.87
C GLN A 99 9.43 4.65 8.38
N ASN A 100 10.53 4.32 9.00
CA ASN A 100 10.68 4.42 10.46
C ASN A 100 9.60 3.64 11.21
N VAL A 101 9.33 2.41 10.76
CA VAL A 101 8.37 1.54 11.44
C VAL A 101 9.09 0.85 12.59
N LEU A 102 8.57 1.02 13.79
CA LEU A 102 9.14 0.44 14.99
C LEU A 102 8.33 -0.77 15.44
N ILE A 103 9.03 -1.74 16.00
CA ILE A 103 8.39 -2.93 16.56
C ILE A 103 8.61 -2.87 18.07
N GLY A 104 7.55 -3.03 18.83
CA GLY A 104 7.63 -2.97 20.29
C GLY A 104 6.34 -3.39 20.94
N GLU A 105 6.13 -2.93 22.17
CA GLU A 105 4.89 -3.18 22.90
C GLU A 105 3.91 -2.05 22.63
N VAL A 106 2.69 -2.42 22.25
CA VAL A 106 1.62 -1.45 22.02
C VAL A 106 0.62 -1.58 23.16
N TRP A 107 0.38 -0.48 23.86
CA TRP A 107 -0.56 -0.44 24.99
C TRP A 107 -1.79 0.37 24.60
N PHE A 108 -2.93 -0.12 25.02
CA PHE A 108 -4.22 0.54 24.77
C PHE A 108 -4.86 0.96 26.08
#